data_e66f8b7f2bbf59205f16dc836001b382
#
_entry.id   e66f8b7f2bbf59205f16dc836001b382
#
_cell.length_a   1.000
_cell.length_b   1.000
_cell.length_c   1.000
_cell.angle_alpha   90.00
_cell.angle_beta   90.00
_cell.angle_gamma   90.00
#
_symmetry.space_group_name_H-M   'P 1'
#
loop_
_entity.id
_entity.type
_entity.pdbx_description
1 polymer ?
#
loop_
_entity_poly.entity_id
_entity_poly.type
_entity_poly.pdbx_seq_one_letter_code
_entity_poly.pdbx_strand_id
1 'polypeptide(L)'
;MDGVLWRVRTAALMAALLALAAWALVWASPSVEAQSNPYQRGPNPTRDALTADGPFKVATYTVSRLSVSGFGGGVIYYPTGTSLTFGGIAMSPGYTADASSLAWLGRRLASHGFVVLVINTNSRFDGPDSRASQLSAALNYLRTRSPSAVRARLDANRLAVAGHSMGGGGTLRIAEQNPSLKAAVPLTPWHTDKTFNTSVPVLIVGAERDTVAPVSQHAIPFYQNLPSTTPKVYVELCNADHIAPNSNNAAISVYTISWMKLWVDNDTRYRQFLCDVKDPALCDFRTNNRHCK
;
A
#
# COMPACT_ATOMS: atom_id res chain seq x y z
N MET A 1 36.34 50.06 -55.00
CA MET A 1 36.02 50.07 -53.57
C MET A 1 34.85 49.12 -53.18
N ASP A 2 34.24 48.44 -54.14
CA ASP A 2 32.97 47.70 -53.93
C ASP A 2 33.16 46.23 -53.47
N GLY A 3 34.36 45.67 -53.58
CA GLY A 3 34.59 44.25 -53.24
C GLY A 3 34.78 43.99 -51.73
N VAL A 4 35.17 44.95 -50.96
CA VAL A 4 35.41 44.80 -49.52
C VAL A 4 34.10 44.89 -48.70
N LEU A 5 33.18 45.72 -49.12
CA LEU A 5 31.86 45.84 -48.48
C LEU A 5 30.95 44.62 -48.64
N TRP A 6 31.11 43.90 -49.75
CA TRP A 6 30.32 42.66 -50.00
C TRP A 6 30.79 41.49 -49.11
N ARG A 7 32.14 41.37 -48.89
CA ARG A 7 32.69 40.33 -48.02
C ARG A 7 32.37 40.54 -46.54
N VAL A 8 32.26 41.79 -46.09
CA VAL A 8 31.89 42.07 -44.69
C VAL A 8 30.43 41.80 -44.44
N ARG A 9 29.53 42.06 -45.39
CA ARG A 9 28.09 41.78 -45.25
C ARG A 9 27.77 40.28 -45.26
N THR A 10 28.49 39.49 -46.06
CA THR A 10 28.32 38.01 -46.09
C THR A 10 28.86 37.32 -44.82
N ALA A 11 29.97 37.80 -44.27
CA ALA A 11 30.52 37.31 -43.01
C ALA A 11 29.59 37.62 -41.79
N ALA A 12 28.97 38.81 -41.77
CA ALA A 12 28.06 39.20 -40.72
C ALA A 12 26.75 38.40 -40.77
N LEU A 13 26.21 38.11 -41.96
CA LEU A 13 25.03 37.25 -42.14
C LEU A 13 25.29 35.80 -41.74
N MET A 14 26.46 35.25 -42.06
CA MET A 14 26.85 33.89 -41.67
C MET A 14 27.02 33.76 -40.15
N ALA A 15 27.60 34.77 -39.49
CA ALA A 15 27.75 34.81 -38.04
C ALA A 15 26.40 34.91 -37.33
N ALA A 16 25.47 35.69 -37.87
CA ALA A 16 24.11 35.79 -37.32
C ALA A 16 23.28 34.51 -37.46
N LEU A 17 23.42 33.79 -38.59
CA LEU A 17 22.74 32.52 -38.80
C LEU A 17 23.33 31.39 -37.91
N LEU A 18 24.61 31.37 -37.65
CA LEU A 18 25.25 30.45 -36.72
C LEU A 18 24.88 30.72 -35.26
N ALA A 19 24.73 31.99 -34.88
CA ALA A 19 24.28 32.37 -33.57
C ALA A 19 22.80 32.00 -33.31
N LEU A 20 21.92 32.16 -34.29
CA LEU A 20 20.53 31.74 -34.22
C LEU A 20 20.38 30.22 -34.16
N ALA A 21 21.19 29.46 -34.87
CA ALA A 21 21.23 27.99 -34.79
C ALA A 21 21.74 27.50 -33.41
N ALA A 22 22.76 28.16 -32.84
CA ALA A 22 23.26 27.84 -31.50
C ALA A 22 22.20 28.17 -30.40
N TRP A 23 21.43 29.25 -30.56
CA TRP A 23 20.33 29.58 -29.66
C TRP A 23 19.16 28.58 -29.74
N ALA A 24 18.83 28.08 -30.92
CA ALA A 24 17.79 27.07 -31.08
C ALA A 24 18.20 25.70 -30.46
N LEU A 25 19.48 25.36 -30.45
CA LEU A 25 20.02 24.15 -29.82
C LEU A 25 20.03 24.22 -28.28
N VAL A 26 20.15 25.42 -27.71
CA VAL A 26 20.13 25.59 -26.23
C VAL A 26 18.71 25.43 -25.64
N TRP A 27 17.66 25.66 -26.44
CA TRP A 27 16.25 25.53 -25.99
C TRP A 27 15.63 24.16 -26.28
N ALA A 28 16.29 23.32 -27.05
CA ALA A 28 15.92 21.91 -27.18
C ALA A 28 16.59 21.07 -26.08
N SER A 29 16.34 21.44 -24.82
CA SER A 29 16.54 20.46 -23.74
C SER A 29 15.64 19.29 -24.05
N PRO A 30 16.16 18.06 -24.19
CA PRO A 30 15.27 16.91 -24.29
C PRO A 30 14.37 16.97 -23.06
N SER A 31 13.06 17.05 -23.27
CA SER A 31 12.14 16.81 -22.22
C SER A 31 12.49 15.42 -21.68
N VAL A 32 13.08 15.35 -20.49
CA VAL A 32 13.19 14.11 -19.76
C VAL A 32 11.74 13.66 -19.57
N GLU A 33 11.27 12.79 -20.47
CA GLU A 33 9.98 12.13 -20.23
C GLU A 33 10.11 11.53 -18.83
N ALA A 34 9.31 12.07 -17.89
CA ALA A 34 9.25 11.53 -16.56
C ALA A 34 8.91 10.06 -16.72
N GLN A 35 9.86 9.17 -16.39
CA GLN A 35 9.74 7.75 -16.59
C GLN A 35 8.42 7.31 -15.95
N SER A 36 7.46 6.92 -16.77
CA SER A 36 6.12 6.56 -16.30
C SER A 36 6.25 5.42 -15.30
N ASN A 37 5.62 5.56 -14.12
CA ASN A 37 5.64 4.52 -13.11
C ASN A 37 5.05 3.21 -13.68
N PRO A 38 5.86 2.14 -13.87
CA PRO A 38 5.41 0.90 -14.51
C PRO A 38 4.37 0.14 -13.69
N TYR A 39 4.17 0.52 -12.43
CA TYR A 39 3.22 -0.10 -11.50
C TYR A 39 1.93 0.71 -11.33
N GLN A 40 1.85 1.87 -11.93
CA GLN A 40 0.64 2.71 -11.90
C GLN A 40 -0.52 1.98 -12.58
N ARG A 41 -1.65 1.82 -11.89
CA ARG A 41 -2.82 1.08 -12.35
C ARG A 41 -4.09 1.89 -12.14
N GLY A 42 -5.01 1.71 -13.07
CA GLY A 42 -6.33 2.36 -13.01
C GLY A 42 -6.31 3.86 -13.31
N PRO A 43 -7.51 4.48 -13.30
CA PRO A 43 -7.68 5.91 -13.53
C PRO A 43 -7.10 6.75 -12.39
N ASN A 44 -7.12 8.08 -12.54
CA ASN A 44 -6.79 8.98 -11.45
C ASN A 44 -7.75 8.73 -10.27
N PRO A 45 -7.22 8.55 -9.05
CA PRO A 45 -8.04 8.20 -7.90
C PRO A 45 -8.89 9.41 -7.46
N THR A 46 -10.14 9.12 -7.11
CA THR A 46 -11.01 10.03 -6.36
C THR A 46 -11.39 9.37 -5.04
N ARG A 47 -11.73 10.17 -4.02
CA ARG A 47 -12.14 9.63 -2.72
C ARG A 47 -13.33 8.66 -2.87
N ASP A 48 -14.34 9.03 -3.64
CA ASP A 48 -15.54 8.21 -3.85
C ASP A 48 -15.20 6.87 -4.52
N ALA A 49 -14.33 6.87 -5.54
CA ALA A 49 -13.88 5.65 -6.18
C ALA A 49 -13.16 4.69 -5.22
N LEU A 50 -12.50 5.21 -4.17
CA LEU A 50 -11.82 4.40 -3.16
C LEU A 50 -12.76 3.80 -2.11
N THR A 51 -14.01 4.23 -2.05
CA THR A 51 -15.04 3.65 -1.16
C THR A 51 -15.79 2.48 -1.80
N ALA A 52 -15.63 2.26 -3.10
CA ALA A 52 -16.28 1.23 -3.91
C ALA A 52 -15.27 0.23 -4.50
N ASP A 53 -15.74 -0.83 -5.14
CA ASP A 53 -14.87 -1.76 -5.89
C ASP A 53 -14.16 -1.01 -7.02
N GLY A 54 -12.89 -1.34 -7.22
CA GLY A 54 -12.02 -0.74 -8.24
C GLY A 54 -12.27 -1.30 -9.66
N PRO A 55 -11.46 -0.90 -10.63
CA PRO A 55 -11.71 -1.19 -12.05
C PRO A 55 -11.43 -2.63 -12.47
N PHE A 56 -10.80 -3.47 -11.62
CA PHE A 56 -10.44 -4.83 -11.99
C PHE A 56 -11.50 -5.84 -11.57
N LYS A 57 -11.82 -6.78 -12.48
CA LYS A 57 -12.62 -7.97 -12.14
C LYS A 57 -11.81 -8.84 -11.18
N VAL A 58 -12.47 -9.40 -10.16
CA VAL A 58 -11.84 -10.20 -9.12
C VAL A 58 -12.31 -11.65 -9.22
N ALA A 59 -11.35 -12.58 -9.25
CA ALA A 59 -11.59 -13.99 -8.99
C ALA A 59 -11.11 -14.36 -7.59
N THR A 60 -11.57 -15.51 -7.11
CA THR A 60 -11.19 -16.07 -5.82
C THR A 60 -10.61 -17.47 -5.97
N TYR A 61 -9.72 -17.84 -5.06
CA TYR A 61 -9.22 -19.20 -4.91
C TYR A 61 -9.17 -19.56 -3.43
N THR A 62 -9.87 -20.63 -3.04
CA THR A 62 -9.85 -21.13 -1.66
C THR A 62 -8.61 -21.98 -1.43
N VAL A 63 -7.80 -21.57 -0.46
CA VAL A 63 -6.61 -22.30 -0.01
C VAL A 63 -7.00 -23.26 1.10
N SER A 64 -6.99 -24.56 0.81
CA SER A 64 -7.30 -25.58 1.81
C SER A 64 -6.23 -25.63 2.90
N ARG A 65 -6.65 -25.79 4.15
CA ARG A 65 -5.75 -26.04 5.29
C ARG A 65 -4.86 -27.28 5.04
N LEU A 66 -5.38 -28.29 4.37
CA LEU A 66 -4.66 -29.53 4.09
C LEU A 66 -3.55 -29.37 3.04
N SER A 67 -3.58 -28.28 2.25
CA SER A 67 -2.60 -28.00 1.19
C SER A 67 -1.48 -27.07 1.60
N VAL A 68 -1.48 -26.57 2.83
CA VAL A 68 -0.52 -25.59 3.34
C VAL A 68 0.07 -25.98 4.68
N SER A 69 1.23 -25.43 4.97
CA SER A 69 1.87 -25.48 6.29
C SER A 69 2.21 -24.06 6.75
N GLY A 70 2.16 -23.83 8.05
CA GLY A 70 2.51 -22.56 8.65
C GLY A 70 1.35 -21.56 8.80
N PHE A 71 0.17 -21.84 8.20
CA PHE A 71 -1.08 -21.09 8.39
C PHE A 71 -2.29 -21.98 8.11
N GLY A 72 -3.48 -21.54 8.47
CA GLY A 72 -4.70 -22.37 8.45
C GLY A 72 -5.46 -22.40 7.11
N GLY A 73 -4.81 -22.05 5.97
CA GLY A 73 -5.51 -21.87 4.69
C GLY A 73 -6.09 -20.46 4.56
N GLY A 74 -7.14 -20.28 3.75
CA GLY A 74 -7.74 -18.97 3.55
C GLY A 74 -8.32 -18.75 2.15
N VAL A 75 -8.44 -17.48 1.74
CA VAL A 75 -8.98 -17.13 0.41
C VAL A 75 -8.05 -16.13 -0.27
N ILE A 76 -7.67 -16.43 -1.50
CA ILE A 76 -6.97 -15.49 -2.38
C ILE A 76 -8.01 -14.75 -3.24
N TYR A 77 -7.93 -13.43 -3.27
CA TYR A 77 -8.63 -12.54 -4.18
C TYR A 77 -7.60 -11.99 -5.16
N TYR A 78 -7.86 -12.03 -6.47
CA TYR A 78 -6.88 -11.57 -7.45
C TYR A 78 -7.52 -11.01 -8.72
N PRO A 79 -6.90 -10.01 -9.36
CA PRO A 79 -7.40 -9.41 -10.60
C PRO A 79 -7.40 -10.41 -11.76
N THR A 80 -8.45 -10.35 -12.60
CA THR A 80 -8.59 -11.15 -13.82
C THR A 80 -8.93 -10.28 -15.03
N GLY A 81 -8.95 -10.88 -16.22
CA GLY A 81 -9.26 -10.15 -17.46
C GLY A 81 -8.15 -9.20 -17.91
N THR A 82 -6.91 -9.41 -17.46
CA THR A 82 -5.75 -8.58 -17.79
C THR A 82 -4.48 -9.43 -17.80
N SER A 83 -3.45 -8.98 -18.51
CA SER A 83 -2.10 -9.56 -18.47
C SER A 83 -1.17 -8.89 -17.44
N LEU A 84 -1.60 -7.81 -16.80
CA LEU A 84 -0.80 -7.07 -15.82
C LEU A 84 -0.44 -7.89 -14.60
N THR A 85 0.67 -7.54 -13.95
CA THR A 85 1.05 -8.04 -12.63
C THR A 85 0.84 -6.99 -11.55
N PHE A 86 0.60 -7.46 -10.32
CA PHE A 86 0.18 -6.66 -9.18
C PHE A 86 0.97 -7.03 -7.93
N GLY A 87 1.14 -6.10 -7.01
CA GLY A 87 1.72 -6.40 -5.71
C GLY A 87 0.85 -7.37 -4.90
N GLY A 88 1.48 -8.08 -3.96
CA GLY A 88 0.83 -9.08 -3.11
C GLY A 88 0.61 -8.60 -1.68
N ILE A 89 -0.52 -8.96 -1.07
CA ILE A 89 -0.86 -8.62 0.30
C ILE A 89 -1.29 -9.89 1.04
N ALA A 90 -0.70 -10.16 2.21
CA ALA A 90 -1.22 -11.15 3.15
C ALA A 90 -1.96 -10.43 4.30
N MET A 91 -3.15 -10.94 4.65
CA MET A 91 -3.99 -10.34 5.69
C MET A 91 -4.36 -11.37 6.76
N SER A 92 -4.24 -10.99 8.04
CA SER A 92 -4.60 -11.84 9.18
C SER A 92 -5.81 -11.29 9.93
N PRO A 93 -6.80 -12.15 10.25
CA PRO A 93 -7.97 -11.77 11.07
C PRO A 93 -7.56 -11.52 12.53
N GLY A 94 -8.55 -11.12 13.36
CA GLY A 94 -8.42 -10.98 14.80
C GLY A 94 -8.59 -12.30 15.59
N TYR A 95 -8.55 -12.19 16.92
CA TYR A 95 -8.82 -13.29 17.85
C TYR A 95 -10.22 -13.85 17.65
N THR A 96 -10.37 -15.16 17.65
CA THR A 96 -11.59 -15.94 17.36
C THR A 96 -12.17 -15.80 15.94
N ALA A 97 -11.67 -14.86 15.14
CA ALA A 97 -12.11 -14.63 13.76
C ALA A 97 -11.41 -15.55 12.75
N ASP A 98 -11.97 -15.63 11.55
CA ASP A 98 -11.39 -16.31 10.38
C ASP A 98 -11.31 -15.35 9.17
N ALA A 99 -10.88 -15.87 8.02
CA ALA A 99 -10.69 -15.09 6.80
C ALA A 99 -11.95 -14.32 6.35
N SER A 100 -13.15 -14.81 6.69
CA SER A 100 -14.40 -14.18 6.27
C SER A 100 -14.58 -12.77 6.86
N SER A 101 -14.00 -12.51 8.04
CA SER A 101 -14.11 -11.20 8.72
C SER A 101 -13.44 -10.06 7.93
N LEU A 102 -12.46 -10.36 7.08
CA LEU A 102 -11.76 -9.38 6.24
C LEU A 102 -12.01 -9.60 4.73
N ALA A 103 -12.97 -10.46 4.37
CA ALA A 103 -13.27 -10.81 2.99
C ALA A 103 -13.62 -9.59 2.13
N TRP A 104 -14.37 -8.64 2.68
CA TRP A 104 -14.76 -7.42 2.00
C TRP A 104 -13.55 -6.57 1.61
N LEU A 105 -12.58 -6.41 2.52
CA LEU A 105 -11.37 -5.62 2.29
C LEU A 105 -10.41 -6.36 1.33
N GLY A 106 -10.31 -7.70 1.48
CA GLY A 106 -9.56 -8.54 0.55
C GLY A 106 -10.04 -8.40 -0.88
N ARG A 107 -11.36 -8.48 -1.11
CA ARG A 107 -11.98 -8.24 -2.42
C ARG A 107 -11.77 -6.80 -2.89
N ARG A 108 -11.97 -5.82 -2.02
CA ARG A 108 -11.80 -4.40 -2.32
C ARG A 108 -10.39 -4.10 -2.80
N LEU A 109 -9.36 -4.53 -2.07
CA LEU A 109 -7.96 -4.37 -2.46
C LEU A 109 -7.64 -5.07 -3.79
N ALA A 110 -8.18 -6.27 -4.02
CA ALA A 110 -7.99 -6.97 -5.28
C ALA A 110 -8.63 -6.24 -6.46
N SER A 111 -9.82 -5.66 -6.29
CA SER A 111 -10.48 -4.85 -7.33
C SER A 111 -9.71 -3.57 -7.67
N HIS A 112 -8.89 -3.08 -6.74
CA HIS A 112 -7.96 -1.96 -6.95
C HIS A 112 -6.58 -2.39 -7.45
N GLY A 113 -6.37 -3.68 -7.76
CA GLY A 113 -5.15 -4.18 -8.37
C GLY A 113 -4.11 -4.67 -7.38
N PHE A 114 -4.49 -5.62 -6.53
CA PHE A 114 -3.57 -6.40 -5.68
C PHE A 114 -3.94 -7.88 -5.71
N VAL A 115 -2.96 -8.76 -5.48
CA VAL A 115 -3.20 -10.16 -5.16
C VAL A 115 -3.26 -10.30 -3.65
N VAL A 116 -4.43 -10.63 -3.09
CA VAL A 116 -4.66 -10.58 -1.64
C VAL A 116 -4.99 -11.97 -1.10
N LEU A 117 -4.19 -12.46 -0.16
CA LEU A 117 -4.48 -13.67 0.60
C LEU A 117 -4.94 -13.29 2.01
N VAL A 118 -6.22 -13.48 2.29
CA VAL A 118 -6.77 -13.41 3.64
C VAL A 118 -6.67 -14.79 4.27
N ILE A 119 -5.87 -14.92 5.33
CA ILE A 119 -5.59 -16.23 5.94
C ILE A 119 -6.61 -16.61 7.00
N ASN A 120 -6.82 -17.91 7.13
CA ASN A 120 -7.20 -18.51 8.40
C ASN A 120 -5.93 -18.78 9.21
N THR A 121 -6.00 -18.61 10.51
CA THR A 121 -4.90 -18.95 11.41
C THR A 121 -4.91 -20.45 11.76
N ASN A 122 -3.77 -20.98 12.20
CA ASN A 122 -3.66 -22.37 12.64
C ASN A 122 -4.62 -22.68 13.80
N SER A 123 -4.72 -21.72 14.73
CA SER A 123 -5.76 -21.65 15.75
C SER A 123 -6.37 -20.26 15.78
N ARG A 124 -7.68 -20.16 15.95
CA ARG A 124 -8.36 -18.86 16.13
C ARG A 124 -7.91 -18.12 17.39
N PHE A 125 -7.24 -18.82 18.31
CA PHE A 125 -6.72 -18.32 19.56
C PHE A 125 -5.24 -17.90 19.50
N ASP A 126 -4.62 -18.01 18.33
CA ASP A 126 -3.21 -17.63 18.12
C ASP A 126 -2.97 -16.17 18.47
N GLY A 127 -1.87 -15.90 19.19
CA GLY A 127 -1.42 -14.56 19.54
C GLY A 127 -0.75 -13.83 18.34
N PRO A 128 -0.39 -12.54 18.53
CA PRO A 128 0.17 -11.71 17.46
C PRO A 128 1.46 -12.27 16.84
N ASP A 129 2.41 -12.76 17.65
CA ASP A 129 3.69 -13.29 17.13
C ASP A 129 3.50 -14.55 16.27
N SER A 130 2.57 -15.43 16.68
CA SER A 130 2.17 -16.58 15.86
C SER A 130 1.56 -16.12 14.53
N ARG A 131 0.71 -15.07 14.55
CA ARG A 131 0.11 -14.50 13.33
C ARG A 131 1.14 -13.85 12.42
N ALA A 132 2.20 -13.25 12.97
CA ALA A 132 3.32 -12.74 12.19
C ALA A 132 4.02 -13.86 11.40
N SER A 133 4.31 -14.98 12.09
CA SER A 133 4.89 -16.17 11.44
C SER A 133 3.98 -16.74 10.34
N GLN A 134 2.67 -16.74 10.57
CA GLN A 134 1.67 -17.21 9.62
C GLN A 134 1.53 -16.27 8.41
N LEU A 135 1.60 -14.95 8.60
CA LEU A 135 1.67 -13.98 7.51
C LEU A 135 2.92 -14.19 6.64
N SER A 136 4.08 -14.48 7.26
CA SER A 136 5.31 -14.82 6.53
C SER A 136 5.13 -16.09 5.69
N ALA A 137 4.54 -17.16 6.26
CA ALA A 137 4.23 -18.39 5.53
C ALA A 137 3.24 -18.15 4.37
N ALA A 138 2.23 -17.31 4.57
CA ALA A 138 1.25 -16.94 3.56
C ALA A 138 1.88 -16.17 2.39
N LEU A 139 2.76 -15.21 2.65
CA LEU A 139 3.52 -14.51 1.60
C LEU A 139 4.41 -15.47 0.81
N ASN A 140 5.07 -16.40 1.51
CA ASN A 140 5.86 -17.44 0.83
C ASN A 140 4.99 -18.35 -0.03
N TYR A 141 3.81 -18.76 0.46
CA TYR A 141 2.84 -19.55 -0.32
C TYR A 141 2.40 -18.78 -1.58
N LEU A 142 2.05 -17.50 -1.47
CA LEU A 142 1.68 -16.69 -2.64
C LEU A 142 2.77 -16.73 -3.72
N ARG A 143 4.03 -16.58 -3.32
CA ARG A 143 5.17 -16.55 -4.26
C ARG A 143 5.46 -17.87 -4.93
N THR A 144 5.36 -18.98 -4.17
CA THR A 144 5.98 -20.25 -4.57
C THR A 144 5.00 -21.35 -4.87
N ARG A 145 3.81 -21.37 -4.23
CA ARG A 145 2.90 -22.51 -4.23
C ARG A 145 1.45 -22.19 -4.61
N SER A 146 1.08 -20.91 -4.74
CA SER A 146 -0.26 -20.53 -5.19
C SER A 146 -0.51 -21.02 -6.63
N PRO A 147 -1.77 -21.17 -7.08
CA PRO A 147 -2.07 -21.59 -8.45
C PRO A 147 -1.37 -20.74 -9.51
N SER A 148 -1.05 -21.34 -10.66
CA SER A 148 -0.38 -20.65 -11.75
C SER A 148 -1.12 -19.39 -12.21
N ALA A 149 -2.45 -19.41 -12.24
CA ALA A 149 -3.29 -18.25 -12.56
C ALA A 149 -3.08 -17.08 -11.56
N VAL A 150 -2.88 -17.37 -10.27
CA VAL A 150 -2.56 -16.38 -9.25
C VAL A 150 -1.13 -15.85 -9.42
N ARG A 151 -0.14 -16.76 -9.57
CA ARG A 151 1.25 -16.37 -9.77
C ARG A 151 1.47 -15.55 -11.03
N ALA A 152 0.71 -15.80 -12.09
CA ALA A 152 0.74 -14.99 -13.31
C ALA A 152 0.26 -13.54 -13.10
N ARG A 153 -0.41 -13.26 -11.98
CA ARG A 153 -0.85 -11.90 -11.59
C ARG A 153 0.01 -11.28 -10.50
N LEU A 154 0.89 -12.05 -9.86
CA LEU A 154 1.69 -11.59 -8.72
C LEU A 154 3.06 -11.07 -9.16
N ASP A 155 3.39 -9.84 -8.75
CA ASP A 155 4.79 -9.39 -8.66
C ASP A 155 5.32 -9.72 -7.26
N ALA A 156 6.13 -10.78 -7.19
CA ALA A 156 6.65 -11.31 -5.94
C ALA A 156 7.66 -10.38 -5.21
N ASN A 157 8.10 -9.29 -5.87
CA ASN A 157 9.03 -8.31 -5.30
C ASN A 157 8.30 -7.14 -4.59
N ARG A 158 6.98 -7.10 -4.71
CA ARG A 158 6.14 -6.02 -4.16
C ARG A 158 5.10 -6.59 -3.21
N LEU A 159 5.54 -6.94 -1.99
CA LEU A 159 4.72 -7.59 -0.98
C LEU A 159 4.43 -6.67 0.20
N ALA A 160 3.24 -6.78 0.75
CA ALA A 160 2.77 -6.03 1.91
C ALA A 160 1.93 -6.90 2.83
N VAL A 161 1.60 -6.37 4.00
CA VAL A 161 0.81 -7.06 5.02
C VAL A 161 -0.25 -6.15 5.62
N ALA A 162 -1.35 -6.74 6.07
CA ALA A 162 -2.37 -6.06 6.86
C ALA A 162 -3.00 -7.04 7.85
N GLY A 163 -3.74 -6.53 8.83
CA GLY A 163 -4.43 -7.40 9.75
C GLY A 163 -5.22 -6.65 10.80
N HIS A 164 -6.22 -7.32 11.37
CA HIS A 164 -7.13 -6.79 12.37
C HIS A 164 -6.75 -7.30 13.77
N SER A 165 -6.83 -6.44 14.78
CA SER A 165 -6.67 -6.80 16.19
C SER A 165 -5.33 -7.50 16.48
N MET A 166 -5.32 -8.76 16.97
CA MET A 166 -4.11 -9.58 17.07
C MET A 166 -3.43 -9.82 15.72
N GLY A 167 -4.19 -9.86 14.60
CA GLY A 167 -3.63 -9.85 13.26
C GLY A 167 -2.93 -8.53 12.91
N GLY A 168 -3.42 -7.40 13.43
CA GLY A 168 -2.77 -6.10 13.35
C GLY A 168 -1.47 -6.04 14.15
N GLY A 169 -1.46 -6.61 15.35
CA GLY A 169 -0.22 -6.81 16.12
C GLY A 169 0.79 -7.69 15.39
N GLY A 170 0.33 -8.78 14.77
CA GLY A 170 1.15 -9.63 13.91
C GLY A 170 1.67 -8.89 12.67
N THR A 171 0.89 -7.96 12.13
CA THR A 171 1.32 -7.07 11.03
C THR A 171 2.50 -6.17 11.42
N LEU A 172 2.48 -5.61 12.62
CA LEU A 172 3.60 -4.83 13.16
C LEU A 172 4.85 -5.71 13.39
N ARG A 173 4.66 -6.89 13.97
CA ARG A 173 5.75 -7.84 14.25
C ARG A 173 6.43 -8.31 12.95
N ILE A 174 5.68 -8.71 11.92
CA ILE A 174 6.29 -9.13 10.65
C ILE A 174 6.95 -7.96 9.92
N ALA A 175 6.43 -6.74 10.03
CA ALA A 175 7.07 -5.55 9.46
C ALA A 175 8.44 -5.29 10.10
N GLU A 176 8.60 -5.55 11.38
CA GLU A 176 9.90 -5.51 12.08
C GLU A 176 10.85 -6.61 11.60
N GLN A 177 10.34 -7.84 11.43
CA GLN A 177 11.13 -9.02 11.06
C GLN A 177 11.50 -9.08 9.58
N ASN A 178 10.74 -8.42 8.71
CA ASN A 178 10.90 -8.47 7.25
C ASN A 178 10.95 -7.07 6.62
N PRO A 179 12.12 -6.43 6.58
CA PRO A 179 12.29 -5.08 6.02
C PRO A 179 12.12 -5.01 4.49
N SER A 180 11.97 -6.15 3.79
CA SER A 180 11.71 -6.17 2.35
C SER A 180 10.25 -5.85 2.00
N LEU A 181 9.34 -5.88 2.97
CA LEU A 181 7.94 -5.50 2.79
C LEU A 181 7.82 -4.04 2.36
N LYS A 182 6.85 -3.78 1.48
CA LYS A 182 6.62 -2.44 0.94
C LYS A 182 5.68 -1.60 1.80
N ALA A 183 4.77 -2.24 2.53
CA ALA A 183 3.81 -1.57 3.41
C ALA A 183 3.27 -2.52 4.48
N ALA A 184 2.83 -1.94 5.58
CA ALA A 184 2.09 -2.61 6.65
C ALA A 184 0.87 -1.77 7.07
N VAL A 185 -0.30 -2.41 7.22
CA VAL A 185 -1.54 -1.75 7.65
C VAL A 185 -2.18 -2.53 8.80
N PRO A 186 -1.77 -2.26 10.06
CA PRO A 186 -2.46 -2.76 11.25
C PRO A 186 -3.79 -1.99 11.46
N LEU A 187 -4.89 -2.75 11.54
CA LEU A 187 -6.27 -2.28 11.73
C LEU A 187 -6.69 -2.57 13.17
N THR A 188 -7.08 -1.55 13.94
CA THR A 188 -7.42 -1.64 15.37
C THR A 188 -6.47 -2.62 16.10
N PRO A 189 -5.15 -2.42 16.01
CA PRO A 189 -4.16 -3.44 16.37
C PRO A 189 -4.09 -3.69 17.87
N TRP A 190 -3.88 -4.96 18.24
CA TRP A 190 -3.63 -5.39 19.60
C TRP A 190 -2.29 -6.14 19.72
N HIS A 191 -1.43 -5.74 20.66
CA HIS A 191 -0.21 -6.45 21.02
C HIS A 191 0.21 -6.07 22.46
N THR A 192 0.90 -6.97 23.18
CA THR A 192 1.50 -6.67 24.48
C THR A 192 2.69 -5.73 24.33
N ASP A 193 3.58 -6.00 23.38
CA ASP A 193 4.69 -5.11 23.04
C ASP A 193 4.17 -3.82 22.42
N LYS A 194 4.79 -2.71 22.76
CA LYS A 194 4.40 -1.37 22.28
C LYS A 194 5.45 -0.73 21.37
N THR A 195 6.59 -1.39 21.18
CA THR A 195 7.70 -0.89 20.35
C THR A 195 8.03 -1.89 19.26
N PHE A 196 8.09 -1.40 18.03
CA PHE A 196 8.47 -2.18 16.84
C PHE A 196 9.48 -1.37 16.04
N ASN A 197 10.69 -1.92 15.88
CA ASN A 197 11.76 -1.27 15.14
C ASN A 197 11.74 -1.68 13.67
N THR A 198 10.97 -0.97 12.86
CA THR A 198 10.82 -1.28 11.43
C THR A 198 11.10 -0.07 10.56
N SER A 199 11.68 -0.30 9.38
CA SER A 199 11.79 0.69 8.29
C SER A 199 10.63 0.59 7.29
N VAL A 200 9.81 -0.45 7.39
CA VAL A 200 8.64 -0.64 6.51
C VAL A 200 7.63 0.47 6.77
N PRO A 201 7.09 1.13 5.74
CA PRO A 201 6.03 2.11 5.89
C PRO A 201 4.80 1.55 6.59
N VAL A 202 4.29 2.24 7.63
CA VAL A 202 3.17 1.77 8.46
C VAL A 202 2.03 2.77 8.48
N LEU A 203 0.81 2.33 8.12
CA LEU A 203 -0.43 3.05 8.38
C LEU A 203 -1.22 2.33 9.46
N ILE A 204 -1.42 2.96 10.61
CA ILE A 204 -2.19 2.41 11.74
C ILE A 204 -3.61 3.00 11.69
N VAL A 205 -4.60 2.11 11.75
CA VAL A 205 -6.01 2.51 11.89
C VAL A 205 -6.46 2.21 13.31
N GLY A 206 -6.82 3.25 14.06
CA GLY A 206 -7.47 3.17 15.37
C GLY A 206 -8.98 3.39 15.26
N ALA A 207 -9.71 3.13 16.34
CA ALA A 207 -11.15 3.37 16.45
C ALA A 207 -11.46 4.01 17.81
N GLU A 208 -12.18 5.14 17.80
CA GLU A 208 -12.40 6.01 18.98
C GLU A 208 -13.04 5.27 20.16
N ARG A 209 -13.99 4.38 19.86
CA ARG A 209 -14.76 3.64 20.87
C ARG A 209 -14.27 2.20 21.05
N ASP A 210 -13.02 1.94 20.71
CA ASP A 210 -12.42 0.62 20.89
C ASP A 210 -12.20 0.33 22.38
N THR A 211 -12.98 -0.60 22.93
CA THR A 211 -12.88 -1.06 24.31
C THR A 211 -12.06 -2.34 24.46
N VAL A 212 -11.68 -2.99 23.37
CA VAL A 212 -10.87 -4.23 23.34
C VAL A 212 -9.39 -3.89 23.21
N ALA A 213 -9.06 -2.98 22.29
CA ALA A 213 -7.72 -2.43 22.10
C ALA A 213 -7.77 -0.89 22.16
N PRO A 214 -8.06 -0.30 23.34
CA PRO A 214 -8.20 1.15 23.47
C PRO A 214 -7.04 1.88 22.80
N VAL A 215 -7.33 2.90 21.99
CA VAL A 215 -6.33 3.60 21.18
C VAL A 215 -5.19 4.16 22.04
N SER A 216 -5.51 4.62 23.26
CA SER A 216 -4.51 5.13 24.22
C SER A 216 -3.54 4.06 24.73
N GLN A 217 -3.92 2.78 24.67
CA GLN A 217 -3.10 1.66 25.14
C GLN A 217 -2.42 0.90 24.00
N HIS A 218 -2.90 1.05 22.75
CA HIS A 218 -2.45 0.27 21.61
C HIS A 218 -2.06 1.13 20.42
N ALA A 219 -3.00 1.59 19.60
CA ALA A 219 -2.73 2.24 18.32
C ALA A 219 -1.86 3.50 18.45
N ILE A 220 -2.12 4.37 19.43
CA ILE A 220 -1.34 5.58 19.69
C ILE A 220 0.09 5.23 20.17
N PRO A 221 0.33 4.40 21.20
CA PRO A 221 1.67 3.95 21.56
C PRO A 221 2.42 3.30 20.39
N PHE A 222 1.78 2.46 19.58
CA PHE A 222 2.43 1.89 18.41
C PHE A 222 2.92 2.97 17.46
N TYR A 223 2.07 3.95 17.11
CA TYR A 223 2.46 5.06 16.25
C TYR A 223 3.61 5.89 16.84
N GLN A 224 3.52 6.21 18.13
CA GLN A 224 4.54 7.04 18.81
C GLN A 224 5.90 6.36 18.84
N ASN A 225 5.93 5.06 19.15
CA ASN A 225 7.16 4.28 19.37
C ASN A 225 7.78 3.73 18.07
N LEU A 226 7.09 3.79 16.91
CA LEU A 226 7.76 3.55 15.63
C LEU A 226 8.88 4.57 15.42
N PRO A 227 10.04 4.17 14.83
CA PRO A 227 11.15 5.07 14.58
C PRO A 227 10.70 6.34 13.82
N SER A 228 11.31 7.48 14.13
CA SER A 228 11.03 8.74 13.45
C SER A 228 11.41 8.70 11.96
N THR A 229 12.29 7.78 11.58
CA THR A 229 12.71 7.53 10.20
C THR A 229 11.71 6.70 9.39
N THR A 230 10.85 5.92 10.05
CA THR A 230 9.82 5.11 9.39
C THR A 230 8.72 6.03 8.85
N PRO A 231 8.36 5.95 7.56
CA PRO A 231 7.15 6.62 7.07
C PRO A 231 5.93 6.05 7.80
N LYS A 232 5.19 6.92 8.49
CA LYS A 232 4.06 6.47 9.32
C LYS A 232 2.90 7.44 9.31
N VAL A 233 1.69 6.86 9.33
CA VAL A 233 0.42 7.54 9.46
C VAL A 233 -0.41 6.83 10.53
N TYR A 234 -1.12 7.60 11.32
CA TYR A 234 -2.19 7.15 12.21
C TYR A 234 -3.48 7.83 11.79
N VAL A 235 -4.55 7.05 11.67
CA VAL A 235 -5.92 7.53 11.50
C VAL A 235 -6.80 6.92 12.58
N GLU A 236 -7.63 7.74 13.22
CA GLU A 236 -8.62 7.31 14.22
C GLU A 236 -10.02 7.52 13.70
N LEU A 237 -10.76 6.44 13.54
CA LEU A 237 -12.13 6.46 13.05
C LEU A 237 -13.07 6.98 14.13
N CYS A 238 -13.83 8.06 13.84
CA CYS A 238 -14.84 8.58 14.75
C CYS A 238 -15.98 7.59 14.96
N ASN A 239 -16.47 7.49 16.18
CA ASN A 239 -17.62 6.68 16.58
C ASN A 239 -17.50 5.18 16.23
N ALA A 240 -16.32 4.70 15.85
CA ALA A 240 -16.06 3.32 15.49
C ALA A 240 -15.58 2.50 16.70
N ASP A 241 -15.88 1.22 16.69
CA ASP A 241 -15.45 0.24 17.68
C ASP A 241 -14.35 -0.70 17.16
N HIS A 242 -13.94 -1.66 18.00
CA HIS A 242 -12.90 -2.64 17.69
C HIS A 242 -13.16 -3.46 16.43
N ILE A 243 -14.43 -3.75 16.13
CA ILE A 243 -14.81 -4.63 15.00
C ILE A 243 -15.13 -3.85 13.73
N ALA A 244 -14.94 -2.53 13.70
CA ALA A 244 -15.13 -1.73 12.49
C ALA A 244 -14.40 -2.29 11.24
N PRO A 245 -13.19 -2.89 11.34
CA PRO A 245 -12.54 -3.52 10.20
C PRO A 245 -13.23 -4.78 9.65
N ASN A 246 -14.15 -5.39 10.39
CA ASN A 246 -14.84 -6.64 9.98
C ASN A 246 -16.01 -6.42 9.02
N SER A 247 -16.36 -5.17 8.73
CA SER A 247 -17.43 -4.81 7.80
C SER A 247 -16.97 -3.69 6.86
N ASN A 248 -17.71 -3.51 5.76
CA ASN A 248 -17.41 -2.46 4.79
C ASN A 248 -17.39 -1.09 5.46
N ASN A 249 -16.25 -0.42 5.41
CA ASN A 249 -16.02 0.91 5.98
C ASN A 249 -15.28 1.79 4.97
N ALA A 250 -15.89 2.93 4.64
CA ALA A 250 -15.39 3.85 3.63
C ALA A 250 -14.00 4.41 3.97
N ALA A 251 -13.78 4.83 5.21
CA ALA A 251 -12.49 5.38 5.64
C ALA A 251 -11.39 4.31 5.63
N ILE A 252 -11.66 3.11 6.17
CA ILE A 252 -10.70 1.99 6.10
C ILE A 252 -10.33 1.69 4.64
N SER A 253 -11.32 1.68 3.73
CA SER A 253 -11.10 1.47 2.30
C SER A 253 -10.16 2.53 1.73
N VAL A 254 -10.50 3.82 1.89
CA VAL A 254 -9.72 4.94 1.35
C VAL A 254 -8.27 4.90 1.83
N TYR A 255 -8.05 4.81 3.14
CA TYR A 255 -6.71 4.90 3.72
C TYR A 255 -5.87 3.66 3.44
N THR A 256 -6.45 2.46 3.52
CA THR A 256 -5.73 1.22 3.22
C THR A 256 -5.33 1.14 1.74
N ILE A 257 -6.26 1.43 0.81
CA ILE A 257 -5.93 1.44 -0.62
C ILE A 257 -4.86 2.49 -0.92
N SER A 258 -5.03 3.71 -0.40
CA SER A 258 -4.08 4.80 -0.67
C SER A 258 -2.67 4.47 -0.18
N TRP A 259 -2.55 3.89 1.03
CA TRP A 259 -1.26 3.46 1.56
C TRP A 259 -0.61 2.36 0.74
N MET A 260 -1.39 1.32 0.39
CA MET A 260 -0.91 0.21 -0.44
C MET A 260 -0.51 0.70 -1.84
N LYS A 261 -1.29 1.57 -2.47
CA LYS A 261 -0.97 2.15 -3.78
C LYS A 261 0.31 2.98 -3.74
N LEU A 262 0.46 3.82 -2.73
CA LEU A 262 1.64 4.67 -2.59
C LEU A 262 2.93 3.85 -2.43
N TRP A 263 2.92 2.81 -1.58
CA TRP A 263 4.15 2.11 -1.22
C TRP A 263 4.39 0.80 -1.98
N VAL A 264 3.35 0.09 -2.38
CA VAL A 264 3.49 -1.15 -3.15
C VAL A 264 3.58 -0.86 -4.64
N ASP A 265 2.81 0.12 -5.14
CA ASP A 265 2.78 0.49 -6.55
C ASP A 265 3.61 1.75 -6.89
N ASN A 266 4.25 2.39 -5.90
CA ASN A 266 4.93 3.68 -6.03
C ASN A 266 4.03 4.76 -6.67
N ASP A 267 2.71 4.68 -6.47
CA ASP A 267 1.73 5.55 -7.11
C ASP A 267 1.50 6.81 -6.30
N THR A 268 2.24 7.85 -6.62
CA THR A 268 2.20 9.13 -5.89
C THR A 268 0.89 9.90 -6.03
N ARG A 269 -0.01 9.51 -6.96
CA ARG A 269 -1.35 10.11 -7.09
C ARG A 269 -2.19 9.92 -5.82
N TYR A 270 -1.86 8.92 -5.00
CA TYR A 270 -2.57 8.61 -3.76
C TYR A 270 -2.11 9.43 -2.55
N ARG A 271 -1.02 10.20 -2.66
CA ARG A 271 -0.56 11.11 -1.59
C ARG A 271 -1.63 12.10 -1.14
N GLN A 272 -2.48 12.57 -2.06
CA GLN A 272 -3.55 13.50 -1.77
C GLN A 272 -4.52 13.03 -0.68
N PHE A 273 -4.62 11.72 -0.44
CA PHE A 273 -5.47 11.12 0.60
C PHE A 273 -4.72 10.84 1.91
N LEU A 274 -3.41 11.13 1.96
CA LEU A 274 -2.52 10.76 3.07
C LEU A 274 -1.76 11.97 3.62
N CYS A 275 -1.89 13.13 2.98
CA CYS A 275 -1.21 14.37 3.35
C CYS A 275 -2.25 15.48 3.55
N ASP A 276 -2.09 16.28 4.62
CA ASP A 276 -3.00 17.39 4.96
C ASP A 276 -4.49 16.99 5.01
N VAL A 277 -4.76 15.83 5.58
CA VAL A 277 -6.09 15.20 5.58
C VAL A 277 -7.06 15.99 6.45
N LYS A 278 -8.19 16.39 5.85
CA LYS A 278 -9.37 16.94 6.53
C LYS A 278 -10.55 16.04 6.22
N ASP A 279 -10.74 15.01 7.03
CA ASP A 279 -11.77 13.99 6.83
C ASP A 279 -12.70 13.96 8.05
N PRO A 280 -13.98 14.28 7.91
CA PRO A 280 -14.94 14.26 9.02
C PRO A 280 -15.19 12.86 9.61
N ALA A 281 -14.79 11.80 8.91
CA ALA A 281 -14.84 10.43 9.43
C ALA A 281 -13.70 10.13 10.44
N LEU A 282 -12.72 11.03 10.58
CA LEU A 282 -11.58 10.85 11.48
C LEU A 282 -11.67 11.80 12.68
N CYS A 283 -11.47 11.25 13.88
CA CYS A 283 -11.32 12.01 15.12
C CYS A 283 -9.87 12.43 15.38
N ASP A 284 -8.89 11.68 14.85
CA ASP A 284 -7.48 12.02 14.93
C ASP A 284 -6.76 11.59 13.64
N PHE A 285 -5.82 12.41 13.22
CA PHE A 285 -4.92 12.12 12.12
C PHE A 285 -3.51 12.60 12.47
N ARG A 286 -2.55 11.67 12.43
CA ARG A 286 -1.14 11.96 12.72
C ARG A 286 -0.24 11.43 11.61
N THR A 287 0.78 12.21 11.25
CA THR A 287 1.78 11.80 10.27
C THR A 287 3.13 12.42 10.60
N ASN A 288 4.21 11.76 10.19
CA ASN A 288 5.54 12.38 10.17
C ASN A 288 5.90 12.98 8.81
N ASN A 289 4.95 13.06 7.88
CA ASN A 289 5.04 13.67 6.55
C ASN A 289 6.20 13.13 5.65
N ARG A 290 6.81 12.00 5.98
CA ARG A 290 7.91 11.44 5.17
C ARG A 290 7.47 10.95 3.78
N HIS A 291 6.20 10.68 3.62
CA HIS A 291 5.59 10.25 2.36
C HIS A 291 4.97 11.40 1.56
N CYS A 292 4.93 12.61 2.11
CA CYS A 292 4.31 13.78 1.49
C CYS A 292 5.28 14.63 0.64
N LYS A 293 6.56 14.26 0.63
CA LYS A 293 7.63 14.98 -0.12
C LYS A 293 7.87 14.35 -1.47
#